data_d3d9847cfb07ea077182a95f9e574d56
#
_entry.id   d3d9847cfb07ea077182a95f9e574d56
#
_cell.length_a   1.000
_cell.length_b   1.000
_cell.length_c   1.000
_cell.angle_alpha   90.00
_cell.angle_beta   90.00
_cell.angle_gamma   90.00
#
_symmetry.space_group_name_H-M   'P 1'
#
loop_
_entity.id
_entity.type
_entity.pdbx_description
1 polymer ?
#
loop_
_entity_poly.entity_id
_entity_poly.type
_entity_poly.pdbx_seq_one_letter_code
_entity_poly.pdbx_strand_id
1 'polypeptide(L)'
;MLFLNPQKIDESEVISMAKAACHGIDHIYLHWTAGHYGQAYDDYHLNIERDGTLYKTCRSLTDEKTHTWQRNSRSIGIALDCGYRASVAVPVGAKEEELCGVTAGSKRLRPLLSAEVDYGPEHPTAPQIECLAKITALLCRHLELPITEETVMTHAEAAIADGYGPCSGDPEMRWDLWFLPDSATGAGIYPGGDIIRAKAVWYQLRDVIA
;
A
#
# COMPACT_ATOMS: atom_id res chain seq x y z
N MET A 1 -0.79 -12.74 -11.70
CA MET A 1 0.01 -13.96 -12.07
C MET A 1 1.48 -13.70 -11.79
N LEU A 2 2.26 -14.72 -11.36
CA LEU A 2 3.70 -14.56 -11.11
C LEU A 2 4.43 -14.08 -12.39
N PHE A 3 5.22 -13.01 -12.25
CA PHE A 3 5.95 -12.39 -13.36
C PHE A 3 7.42 -12.82 -13.34
N LEU A 4 7.84 -13.64 -14.31
CA LEU A 4 9.13 -14.32 -14.27
C LEU A 4 10.36 -13.43 -14.55
N ASN A 5 10.19 -12.31 -15.24
CA ASN A 5 11.29 -11.41 -15.60
C ASN A 5 10.91 -9.94 -15.36
N PRO A 6 10.68 -9.51 -14.11
CA PRO A 6 10.38 -8.11 -13.82
C PRO A 6 11.60 -7.24 -14.12
N GLN A 7 11.37 -6.07 -14.68
CA GLN A 7 12.44 -5.13 -14.99
C GLN A 7 12.76 -4.30 -13.75
N LYS A 8 14.00 -4.39 -13.25
CA LYS A 8 14.49 -3.48 -12.21
C LYS A 8 14.54 -2.06 -12.75
N ILE A 9 14.03 -1.12 -11.96
CA ILE A 9 14.01 0.31 -12.30
C ILE A 9 14.53 1.15 -11.13
N ASP A 10 14.87 2.38 -11.41
CA ASP A 10 15.28 3.38 -10.42
C ASP A 10 14.27 4.54 -10.34
N GLU A 11 14.57 5.51 -9.46
CA GLU A 11 13.73 6.68 -9.26
C GLU A 11 13.60 7.54 -10.51
N SER A 12 14.65 7.62 -11.34
CA SER A 12 14.62 8.42 -12.58
C SER A 12 13.63 7.85 -13.59
N GLU A 13 13.54 6.53 -13.66
CA GLU A 13 12.55 5.86 -14.50
C GLU A 13 11.13 6.03 -13.96
N VAL A 14 10.93 5.93 -12.63
CA VAL A 14 9.62 6.23 -12.01
C VAL A 14 9.17 7.65 -12.34
N ILE A 15 10.05 8.64 -12.22
CA ILE A 15 9.76 10.03 -12.56
C ILE A 15 9.37 10.17 -14.05
N SER A 16 10.11 9.51 -14.94
CA SER A 16 9.82 9.53 -16.38
C SER A 16 8.45 8.91 -16.69
N MET A 17 8.15 7.75 -16.09
CA MET A 17 6.87 7.06 -16.24
C MET A 17 5.70 7.90 -15.68
N ALA A 18 5.89 8.52 -14.52
CA ALA A 18 4.88 9.36 -13.89
C ALA A 18 4.56 10.60 -14.74
N LYS A 19 5.58 11.29 -15.26
CA LYS A 19 5.38 12.42 -16.18
C LYS A 19 4.63 12.03 -17.44
N ALA A 20 4.91 10.85 -17.99
CA ALA A 20 4.23 10.34 -19.18
C ALA A 20 2.76 9.96 -18.90
N ALA A 21 2.42 9.61 -17.65
CA ALA A 21 1.08 9.22 -17.21
C ALA A 21 0.30 10.37 -16.55
N CYS A 22 0.87 11.57 -16.44
CA CYS A 22 0.25 12.74 -15.82
C CYS A 22 -1.13 13.00 -16.45
N HIS A 23 -2.13 13.30 -15.61
CA HIS A 23 -3.56 13.43 -15.95
C HIS A 23 -4.25 12.11 -16.42
N GLY A 24 -3.52 11.01 -16.55
CA GLY A 24 -4.08 9.68 -16.83
C GLY A 24 -4.44 8.87 -15.61
N ILE A 25 -3.95 9.26 -14.43
CA ILE A 25 -4.07 8.55 -13.15
C ILE A 25 -4.74 9.45 -12.12
N ASP A 26 -5.67 8.87 -11.35
CA ASP A 26 -6.39 9.55 -10.28
C ASP A 26 -6.07 8.97 -8.89
N HIS A 27 -5.66 7.69 -8.82
CA HIS A 27 -5.47 6.97 -7.56
C HIS A 27 -4.21 6.09 -7.55
N ILE A 28 -3.67 5.86 -6.36
CA ILE A 28 -2.60 4.88 -6.09
C ILE A 28 -3.11 3.93 -5.01
N TYR A 29 -3.08 2.63 -5.31
CA TYR A 29 -3.45 1.57 -4.36
C TYR A 29 -2.21 0.79 -3.93
N LEU A 30 -2.07 0.63 -2.61
CA LEU A 30 -0.92 0.03 -1.96
C LEU A 30 -1.28 -1.37 -1.48
N HIS A 31 -0.41 -2.34 -1.80
CA HIS A 31 -0.65 -3.76 -1.58
C HIS A 31 0.55 -4.47 -0.96
N TRP A 32 0.34 -5.66 -0.51
CA TRP A 32 1.33 -6.73 -0.52
C TRP A 32 0.84 -7.87 -1.40
N THR A 33 1.77 -8.74 -1.85
CA THR A 33 1.41 -9.82 -2.78
C THR A 33 0.76 -11.01 -2.09
N ALA A 34 0.84 -11.12 -0.75
CA ALA A 34 0.58 -12.31 0.04
C ALA A 34 1.41 -13.54 -0.44
N GLY A 35 2.43 -13.28 -1.25
CA GLY A 35 3.38 -14.26 -1.81
C GLY A 35 4.71 -14.27 -1.07
N HIS A 36 5.67 -14.97 -1.67
CA HIS A 36 7.04 -15.04 -1.15
C HIS A 36 7.86 -13.82 -1.56
N TYR A 37 8.90 -13.53 -0.78
CA TYR A 37 9.99 -12.65 -1.23
C TYR A 37 10.55 -13.15 -2.57
N GLY A 38 10.97 -12.25 -3.44
CA GLY A 38 11.49 -12.58 -4.76
C GLY A 38 10.43 -12.97 -5.79
N GLN A 39 9.16 -12.78 -5.49
CA GLN A 39 8.05 -13.11 -6.38
C GLN A 39 7.25 -11.86 -6.76
N ALA A 40 7.61 -11.23 -7.87
CA ALA A 40 6.82 -10.15 -8.44
C ALA A 40 5.58 -10.68 -9.18
N TYR A 41 4.49 -9.92 -9.14
CA TYR A 41 3.22 -10.29 -9.77
C TYR A 41 2.79 -9.27 -10.82
N ASP A 42 2.23 -9.77 -11.92
CA ASP A 42 1.74 -8.96 -13.04
C ASP A 42 0.44 -8.21 -12.75
N ASP A 43 -0.18 -8.50 -11.62
CA ASP A 43 -1.40 -7.82 -11.18
C ASP A 43 -1.15 -6.37 -10.74
N TYR A 44 0.09 -6.01 -10.48
CA TYR A 44 0.52 -4.68 -10.04
C TYR A 44 1.38 -3.99 -11.10
N HIS A 45 1.50 -2.67 -11.06
CA HIS A 45 2.39 -1.90 -11.93
C HIS A 45 3.84 -1.97 -11.44
N LEU A 46 4.00 -1.85 -10.12
CA LEU A 46 5.28 -1.85 -9.43
C LEU A 46 5.29 -2.89 -8.31
N ASN A 47 6.40 -3.60 -8.18
CA ASN A 47 6.65 -4.57 -7.13
C ASN A 47 7.93 -4.18 -6.39
N ILE A 48 7.93 -4.30 -5.06
CA ILE A 48 9.05 -3.93 -4.20
C ILE A 48 9.54 -5.15 -3.43
N GLU A 49 10.77 -5.57 -3.72
CA GLU A 49 11.42 -6.70 -3.08
C GLU A 49 11.83 -6.38 -1.64
N ARG A 50 12.10 -7.42 -0.83
CA ARG A 50 12.45 -7.34 0.60
C ARG A 50 13.56 -6.35 0.95
N ASP A 51 14.51 -6.13 0.03
CA ASP A 51 15.65 -5.21 0.21
C ASP A 51 15.35 -3.77 -0.26
N GLY A 52 14.10 -3.51 -0.72
CA GLY A 52 13.68 -2.24 -1.29
C GLY A 52 13.97 -2.09 -2.78
N THR A 53 14.48 -3.13 -3.45
CA THR A 53 14.65 -3.10 -4.90
C THR A 53 13.30 -2.99 -5.60
N LEU A 54 13.19 -2.03 -6.52
CA LEU A 54 11.96 -1.73 -7.26
C LEU A 54 11.96 -2.39 -8.63
N TYR A 55 10.85 -3.03 -8.96
CA TYR A 55 10.60 -3.65 -10.25
C TYR A 55 9.31 -3.12 -10.88
N LYS A 56 9.29 -3.01 -12.20
CA LYS A 56 8.07 -2.78 -12.97
C LYS A 56 7.64 -4.04 -13.71
N THR A 57 6.34 -4.22 -13.85
CA THR A 57 5.68 -5.29 -14.60
C THR A 57 4.73 -4.73 -15.67
N CYS A 58 4.71 -3.41 -15.86
CA CYS A 58 3.91 -2.69 -16.85
C CYS A 58 4.79 -2.02 -17.91
N ARG A 59 4.21 -1.66 -19.03
CA ARG A 59 4.85 -0.81 -20.06
C ARG A 59 4.63 0.67 -19.74
N SER A 60 3.43 1.00 -19.29
CA SER A 60 3.01 2.33 -18.86
C SER A 60 2.29 2.25 -17.52
N LEU A 61 2.35 3.32 -16.73
CA LEU A 61 1.52 3.44 -15.51
C LEU A 61 0.02 3.59 -15.83
N THR A 62 -0.32 3.83 -17.10
CA THR A 62 -1.72 3.87 -17.57
C THR A 62 -2.24 2.51 -18.05
N ASP A 63 -1.41 1.45 -17.99
CA ASP A 63 -1.89 0.09 -18.27
C ASP A 63 -2.93 -0.29 -17.20
N GLU A 64 -4.02 -0.95 -17.58
CA GLU A 64 -5.01 -1.41 -16.61
C GLU A 64 -4.55 -2.75 -16.02
N LYS A 65 -4.37 -2.79 -14.69
CA LYS A 65 -3.94 -3.97 -13.92
C LYS A 65 -5.04 -4.38 -12.93
N THR A 66 -5.08 -5.67 -12.57
CA THR A 66 -6.17 -6.25 -11.76
C THR A 66 -5.82 -6.32 -10.27
N HIS A 67 -5.57 -5.19 -9.63
CA HIS A 67 -5.09 -5.12 -8.25
C HIS A 67 -6.15 -4.75 -7.20
N THR A 68 -7.19 -3.97 -7.56
CA THR A 68 -8.19 -3.52 -6.61
C THR A 68 -9.60 -3.65 -7.21
N TRP A 69 -10.48 -4.39 -6.56
CA TRP A 69 -11.84 -4.63 -7.05
C TRP A 69 -12.56 -3.34 -7.40
N GLN A 70 -13.10 -3.25 -8.63
CA GLN A 70 -13.82 -2.10 -9.19
C GLN A 70 -13.06 -0.76 -9.22
N ARG A 71 -11.74 -0.75 -8.91
CA ARG A 71 -10.93 0.46 -8.81
C ARG A 71 -9.68 0.45 -9.68
N ASN A 72 -9.62 -0.45 -10.68
CA ASN A 72 -8.44 -0.63 -11.53
C ASN A 72 -8.25 0.49 -12.58
N SER A 73 -9.34 1.12 -13.00
CA SER A 73 -9.28 2.18 -14.01
C SER A 73 -8.61 3.44 -13.47
N ARG A 74 -7.71 4.03 -14.25
CA ARG A 74 -6.97 5.25 -13.93
C ARG A 74 -6.25 5.19 -12.57
N SER A 75 -5.71 4.02 -12.24
CA SER A 75 -5.04 3.78 -10.96
C SER A 75 -3.72 3.03 -11.12
N ILE A 76 -2.84 3.20 -10.15
CA ILE A 76 -1.57 2.48 -10.05
C ILE A 76 -1.63 1.55 -8.84
N GLY A 77 -1.38 0.25 -9.05
CA GLY A 77 -1.15 -0.71 -7.97
C GLY A 77 0.34 -0.86 -7.70
N ILE A 78 0.76 -0.72 -6.45
CA ILE A 78 2.13 -0.97 -5.98
C ILE A 78 2.07 -2.03 -4.91
N ALA A 79 2.85 -3.10 -5.04
CA ALA A 79 2.87 -4.20 -4.07
C ALA A 79 4.24 -4.39 -3.43
N LEU A 80 4.23 -4.75 -2.15
CA LEU A 80 5.38 -5.34 -1.46
C LEU A 80 5.39 -6.84 -1.73
N ASP A 81 6.50 -7.39 -2.19
CA ASP A 81 6.68 -8.82 -2.39
C ASP A 81 6.90 -9.50 -1.04
N CYS A 82 5.80 -9.74 -0.31
CA CYS A 82 5.80 -10.28 1.06
C CYS A 82 4.39 -10.73 1.49
N GLY A 83 4.25 -11.15 2.75
CA GLY A 83 2.96 -11.50 3.35
C GLY A 83 2.60 -12.98 3.20
N TYR A 84 3.54 -13.83 2.82
CA TYR A 84 3.29 -15.28 2.75
C TYR A 84 2.84 -15.82 4.12
N ARG A 85 1.67 -16.46 4.15
CA ARG A 85 0.98 -16.96 5.35
C ARG A 85 0.62 -15.89 6.38
N ALA A 86 0.59 -14.62 6.00
CA ALA A 86 0.06 -13.60 6.87
C ALA A 86 -1.43 -13.86 7.16
N SER A 87 -1.87 -13.54 8.37
CA SER A 87 -3.26 -13.70 8.77
C SER A 87 -3.69 -12.59 9.72
N VAL A 88 -4.99 -12.34 9.77
CA VAL A 88 -5.59 -11.41 10.71
C VAL A 88 -6.80 -12.06 11.35
N ALA A 89 -6.92 -11.95 12.68
CA ALA A 89 -8.10 -12.33 13.42
C ALA A 89 -8.80 -11.07 13.94
N VAL A 90 -10.07 -10.94 13.57
CA VAL A 90 -10.92 -9.82 13.96
C VAL A 90 -11.92 -10.31 15.01
N PRO A 91 -12.13 -9.60 16.15
CA PRO A 91 -13.13 -9.97 17.12
C PRO A 91 -14.53 -10.06 16.50
N VAL A 92 -15.28 -11.08 16.88
CA VAL A 92 -16.64 -11.31 16.35
C VAL A 92 -17.53 -10.10 16.64
N GLY A 93 -18.15 -9.56 15.59
CA GLY A 93 -19.05 -8.41 15.70
C GLY A 93 -18.34 -7.06 15.81
N ALA A 94 -17.01 -7.03 15.70
CA ALA A 94 -16.27 -5.79 15.61
C ALA A 94 -16.65 -5.00 14.35
N LYS A 95 -16.57 -3.68 14.43
CA LYS A 95 -16.69 -2.77 13.28
C LYS A 95 -15.33 -2.18 12.98
N GLU A 96 -15.08 -1.87 11.70
CA GLU A 96 -13.81 -1.28 11.26
C GLU A 96 -13.44 -0.04 12.07
N GLU A 97 -14.42 0.82 12.37
CA GLU A 97 -14.24 2.07 13.13
C GLU A 97 -13.68 1.81 14.55
N GLU A 98 -14.05 0.67 15.16
CA GLU A 98 -13.60 0.27 16.48
C GLU A 98 -12.16 -0.26 16.47
N LEU A 99 -11.74 -0.86 15.36
CA LEU A 99 -10.42 -1.45 15.20
C LEU A 99 -9.38 -0.45 14.69
N CYS A 100 -9.78 0.44 13.78
CA CYS A 100 -8.86 1.41 13.17
C CYS A 100 -8.65 2.67 14.02
N GLY A 101 -9.41 2.89 15.07
CA GLY A 101 -9.29 4.09 15.93
C GLY A 101 -9.57 5.39 15.19
N VAL A 102 -10.29 5.35 14.05
CA VAL A 102 -10.64 6.52 13.26
C VAL A 102 -12.10 6.83 13.46
N THR A 103 -12.40 7.79 14.32
CA THR A 103 -13.64 8.54 14.22
C THR A 103 -13.38 9.77 13.36
N ALA A 104 -14.21 9.95 12.34
CA ALA A 104 -14.16 11.14 11.50
C ALA A 104 -14.12 12.41 12.36
N GLY A 105 -13.04 13.17 12.24
CA GLY A 105 -13.00 14.56 12.71
C GLY A 105 -12.31 14.83 14.04
N SER A 106 -11.72 13.90 14.79
CA SER A 106 -10.99 14.28 16.00
C SER A 106 -10.11 13.19 16.59
N LYS A 107 -9.02 13.65 17.20
CA LYS A 107 -8.10 13.00 18.12
C LYS A 107 -8.18 11.46 18.14
N ARG A 108 -7.20 10.83 17.53
CA ARG A 108 -6.97 9.38 17.55
C ARG A 108 -7.13 8.84 18.97
N LEU A 109 -8.26 8.21 19.22
CA LEU A 109 -8.43 7.36 20.36
C LEU A 109 -7.68 6.05 20.07
N ARG A 110 -7.10 5.43 21.09
CA ARG A 110 -6.55 4.08 20.96
C ARG A 110 -7.67 3.16 20.48
N PRO A 111 -7.40 2.20 19.59
CA PRO A 111 -8.42 1.26 19.16
C PRO A 111 -9.06 0.60 20.40
N LEU A 112 -10.37 0.59 20.46
CA LEU A 112 -11.14 0.00 21.56
C LEU A 112 -10.99 -1.53 21.56
N LEU A 113 -10.77 -2.11 20.39
CA LEU A 113 -10.54 -3.53 20.16
C LEU A 113 -9.22 -3.71 19.41
N SER A 114 -8.50 -4.79 19.69
CA SER A 114 -7.29 -5.16 18.97
C SER A 114 -7.58 -6.28 17.99
N ALA A 115 -7.28 -6.06 16.71
CA ALA A 115 -7.11 -7.16 15.78
C ALA A 115 -5.79 -7.88 16.13
N GLU A 116 -5.79 -9.21 16.07
CA GLU A 116 -4.57 -10.00 16.14
C GLU A 116 -4.00 -10.14 14.72
N VAL A 117 -2.82 -9.57 14.48
CA VAL A 117 -2.17 -9.59 13.20
C VAL A 117 -0.92 -10.45 13.27
N ASP A 118 -0.87 -11.50 12.47
CA ASP A 118 0.33 -12.27 12.20
C ASP A 118 0.80 -11.96 10.77
N TYR A 119 1.96 -11.33 10.66
CA TYR A 119 2.55 -10.98 9.35
C TYR A 119 3.20 -12.17 8.64
N GLY A 120 3.21 -13.36 9.23
CA GLY A 120 3.85 -14.54 8.70
C GLY A 120 5.39 -14.46 8.69
N PRO A 121 6.05 -15.47 8.12
CA PRO A 121 7.51 -15.53 8.11
C PRO A 121 8.17 -14.52 7.18
N GLU A 122 7.42 -14.00 6.21
CA GLU A 122 7.90 -13.05 5.20
C GLU A 122 7.11 -11.74 5.30
N HIS A 123 7.30 -11.06 6.43
CA HIS A 123 6.59 -9.81 6.76
C HIS A 123 7.14 -8.60 5.98
N PRO A 124 6.38 -7.48 5.89
CA PRO A 124 6.88 -6.23 5.31
C PRO A 124 8.16 -5.77 6.01
N THR A 125 9.20 -5.52 5.24
CA THR A 125 10.50 -5.07 5.77
C THR A 125 10.59 -3.54 5.81
N ALA A 126 11.46 -3.01 6.67
CA ALA A 126 11.72 -1.57 6.72
C ALA A 126 12.19 -1.01 5.34
N PRO A 127 13.12 -1.65 4.61
CA PRO A 127 13.47 -1.22 3.24
C PRO A 127 12.30 -1.19 2.28
N GLN A 128 11.39 -2.16 2.33
CA GLN A 128 10.17 -2.15 1.51
C GLN A 128 9.27 -0.96 1.83
N ILE A 129 9.01 -0.71 3.11
CA ILE A 129 8.14 0.39 3.58
C ILE A 129 8.74 1.75 3.19
N GLU A 130 10.07 1.93 3.36
CA GLU A 130 10.76 3.16 2.95
C GLU A 130 10.71 3.37 1.43
N CYS A 131 10.97 2.32 0.65
CA CYS A 131 10.88 2.39 -0.81
C CYS A 131 9.45 2.74 -1.23
N LEU A 132 8.42 2.04 -0.69
CA LEU A 132 7.02 2.29 -1.00
C LEU A 132 6.64 3.75 -0.74
N ALA A 133 7.00 4.30 0.42
CA ALA A 133 6.71 5.68 0.78
C ALA A 133 7.41 6.68 -0.16
N LYS A 134 8.67 6.44 -0.50
CA LYS A 134 9.46 7.29 -1.40
C LYS A 134 8.89 7.27 -2.83
N ILE A 135 8.57 6.09 -3.35
CA ILE A 135 7.98 5.95 -4.68
C ILE A 135 6.59 6.59 -4.74
N THR A 136 5.78 6.41 -3.70
CA THR A 136 4.49 7.10 -3.58
C THR A 136 4.65 8.63 -3.63
N ALA A 137 5.64 9.18 -2.92
CA ALA A 137 5.94 10.61 -2.95
C ALA A 137 6.32 11.10 -4.35
N LEU A 138 7.20 10.37 -5.05
CA LEU A 138 7.62 10.70 -6.41
C LEU A 138 6.45 10.62 -7.40
N LEU A 139 5.65 9.57 -7.34
CA LEU A 139 4.48 9.41 -8.18
C LEU A 139 3.49 10.56 -7.96
N CYS A 140 3.09 10.82 -6.72
CA CYS A 140 2.15 11.89 -6.41
C CYS A 140 2.63 13.25 -6.90
N ARG A 141 3.94 13.56 -6.74
CA ARG A 141 4.53 14.81 -7.22
C ARG A 141 4.42 14.96 -8.73
N HIS A 142 4.79 13.91 -9.49
CA HIS A 142 4.90 13.99 -10.95
C HIS A 142 3.61 13.64 -11.70
N LEU A 143 2.62 13.09 -11.00
CA LEU A 143 1.24 12.92 -11.47
C LEU A 143 0.34 14.11 -11.08
N GLU A 144 0.87 15.06 -10.29
CA GLU A 144 0.12 16.19 -9.73
C GLU A 144 -1.05 15.73 -8.82
N LEU A 145 -0.87 14.61 -8.10
CA LEU A 145 -1.84 14.09 -7.15
C LEU A 145 -1.52 14.53 -5.72
N PRO A 146 -2.49 14.97 -4.92
CA PRO A 146 -2.28 15.19 -3.50
C PRO A 146 -2.07 13.84 -2.78
N ILE A 147 -1.31 13.84 -1.67
CA ILE A 147 -1.22 12.67 -0.80
C ILE A 147 -2.32 12.76 0.24
N THR A 148 -3.46 12.13 -0.04
CA THR A 148 -4.64 12.08 0.85
C THR A 148 -5.14 10.64 1.00
N GLU A 149 -6.10 10.45 1.90
CA GLU A 149 -6.77 9.16 2.10
C GLU A 149 -7.62 8.74 0.90
N GLU A 150 -8.03 9.69 0.03
CA GLU A 150 -8.79 9.38 -1.17
C GLU A 150 -7.88 9.00 -2.36
N THR A 151 -6.71 9.62 -2.46
CA THR A 151 -5.83 9.44 -3.63
C THR A 151 -4.78 8.36 -3.45
N VAL A 152 -4.37 8.08 -2.21
CA VAL A 152 -3.38 7.04 -1.84
C VAL A 152 -3.99 6.16 -0.76
N MET A 153 -4.49 5.00 -1.14
CA MET A 153 -5.17 4.06 -0.26
C MET A 153 -4.40 2.74 -0.17
N THR A 154 -4.43 2.10 0.98
CA THR A 154 -4.13 0.68 1.03
C THR A 154 -5.31 -0.12 0.46
N HIS A 155 -5.07 -1.37 0.06
CA HIS A 155 -6.17 -2.23 -0.39
C HIS A 155 -7.20 -2.44 0.72
N ALA A 156 -6.75 -2.54 1.99
CA ALA A 156 -7.67 -2.62 3.12
C ALA A 156 -8.57 -1.39 3.23
N GLU A 157 -8.03 -0.17 3.08
CA GLU A 157 -8.82 1.07 3.11
C GLU A 157 -9.84 1.12 1.97
N ALA A 158 -9.43 0.72 0.75
CA ALA A 158 -10.34 0.62 -0.39
C ALA A 158 -11.45 -0.42 -0.16
N ALA A 159 -11.10 -1.59 0.38
CA ALA A 159 -12.04 -2.65 0.70
C ALA A 159 -13.05 -2.23 1.78
N ILE A 160 -12.59 -1.53 2.80
CA ILE A 160 -13.46 -0.97 3.86
C ILE A 160 -14.46 0.04 3.25
N ALA A 161 -13.97 0.96 2.41
CA ALA A 161 -14.80 1.96 1.77
C ALA A 161 -15.89 1.34 0.86
N ASP A 162 -15.61 0.19 0.24
CA ASP A 162 -16.51 -0.51 -0.67
C ASP A 162 -17.32 -1.65 0.02
N GLY A 163 -17.16 -1.84 1.34
CA GLY A 163 -17.97 -2.75 2.14
C GLY A 163 -17.55 -4.23 2.08
N TYR A 164 -16.33 -4.54 1.66
CA TYR A 164 -15.77 -5.90 1.67
C TYR A 164 -14.45 -6.03 2.46
N GLY A 165 -14.20 -5.10 3.36
CA GLY A 165 -13.04 -5.08 4.25
C GLY A 165 -13.10 -6.14 5.37
N PRO A 166 -12.14 -6.12 6.28
CA PRO A 166 -11.94 -7.16 7.29
C PRO A 166 -13.15 -7.47 8.19
N CYS A 167 -14.03 -6.50 8.45
CA CYS A 167 -15.23 -6.69 9.29
C CYS A 167 -16.50 -6.98 8.49
N SER A 168 -16.44 -7.08 7.18
CA SER A 168 -17.61 -7.27 6.30
C SER A 168 -18.23 -8.66 6.37
N GLY A 169 -17.48 -9.66 6.86
CA GLY A 169 -17.85 -11.06 6.77
C GLY A 169 -17.52 -11.70 5.43
N ASP A 170 -16.89 -10.99 4.51
CA ASP A 170 -16.40 -11.55 3.25
C ASP A 170 -15.28 -12.57 3.54
N PRO A 171 -15.39 -13.84 3.08
CA PRO A 171 -14.35 -14.85 3.30
C PRO A 171 -13.04 -14.54 2.57
N GLU A 172 -13.08 -13.72 1.53
CA GLU A 172 -11.93 -13.24 0.80
C GLU A 172 -11.54 -11.82 1.21
N MET A 173 -11.84 -11.45 2.45
CA MET A 173 -11.56 -10.11 2.97
C MET A 173 -10.18 -9.61 2.56
N ARG A 174 -10.13 -8.35 2.15
CA ARG A 174 -8.89 -7.68 1.75
C ARG A 174 -8.39 -6.86 2.94
N TRP A 175 -7.18 -7.15 3.40
CA TRP A 175 -6.60 -6.49 4.56
C TRP A 175 -5.13 -6.11 4.37
N ASP A 176 -4.60 -6.27 3.17
CA ASP A 176 -3.22 -5.96 2.85
C ASP A 176 -2.89 -4.51 3.20
N LEU A 177 -1.82 -4.34 3.95
CA LEU A 177 -1.33 -3.09 4.52
C LEU A 177 -2.35 -2.36 5.43
N TRP A 178 -3.37 -3.07 5.95
CA TRP A 178 -4.29 -2.49 6.94
C TRP A 178 -3.53 -1.98 8.15
N PHE A 179 -2.64 -2.82 8.66
CA PHE A 179 -1.70 -2.46 9.73
C PHE A 179 -0.27 -2.75 9.28
N LEU A 180 0.66 -1.98 9.84
CA LEU A 180 2.10 -2.23 9.73
C LEU A 180 2.71 -2.19 11.14
N PRO A 181 3.78 -2.96 11.40
CA PRO A 181 4.54 -2.85 12.64
C PRO A 181 5.21 -1.47 12.72
N ASP A 182 5.34 -0.93 13.92
CA ASP A 182 6.21 0.24 14.14
C ASP A 182 7.65 -0.15 13.85
N SER A 183 8.21 0.43 12.80
CA SER A 183 9.58 0.15 12.38
C SER A 183 10.64 0.66 13.36
N ALA A 184 10.29 1.60 14.24
CA ALA A 184 11.24 2.19 15.19
C ALA A 184 11.34 1.36 16.49
N THR A 185 10.25 0.76 16.95
CA THR A 185 10.19 0.08 18.24
C THR A 185 9.89 -1.41 18.14
N GLY A 186 9.39 -1.88 16.99
CA GLY A 186 8.86 -3.23 16.83
C GLY A 186 7.63 -3.50 17.70
N ALA A 187 7.20 -2.53 18.48
CA ALA A 187 6.08 -2.61 19.41
C ALA A 187 4.94 -1.71 18.94
N GLY A 188 3.79 -2.29 18.73
CA GLY A 188 2.59 -1.58 18.29
C GLY A 188 2.24 -1.85 16.83
N ILE A 189 0.98 -1.69 16.55
CA ILE A 189 0.39 -1.86 15.22
C ILE A 189 -0.25 -0.54 14.86
N TYR A 190 0.14 0.03 13.73
CA TYR A 190 -0.38 1.31 13.25
C TYR A 190 -1.06 1.14 11.90
N PRO A 191 -2.09 1.94 11.59
CA PRO A 191 -2.72 1.95 10.27
C PRO A 191 -1.67 2.13 9.18
N GLY A 192 -1.60 1.17 8.26
CA GLY A 192 -0.54 1.11 7.26
C GLY A 192 -0.59 2.29 6.29
N GLY A 193 -1.79 2.69 5.87
CA GLY A 193 -1.97 3.85 5.00
C GLY A 193 -1.46 5.14 5.63
N ASP A 194 -1.73 5.36 6.90
CA ASP A 194 -1.25 6.55 7.63
C ASP A 194 0.27 6.61 7.72
N ILE A 195 0.92 5.46 8.00
CA ILE A 195 2.39 5.37 8.05
C ILE A 195 2.97 5.75 6.69
N ILE A 196 2.46 5.15 5.62
CA ILE A 196 3.03 5.34 4.27
C ILE A 196 2.77 6.76 3.79
N ARG A 197 1.56 7.31 3.95
CA ARG A 197 1.24 8.69 3.58
C ARG A 197 2.08 9.71 4.37
N ALA A 198 2.24 9.51 5.69
CA ALA A 198 3.07 10.39 6.50
C ALA A 198 4.53 10.40 6.05
N LYS A 199 5.11 9.21 5.77
CA LYS A 199 6.46 9.10 5.22
C LYS A 199 6.57 9.71 3.82
N ALA A 200 5.58 9.51 2.95
CA ALA A 200 5.57 10.07 1.61
C ALA A 200 5.53 11.61 1.64
N VAL A 201 4.72 12.21 2.51
CA VAL A 201 4.73 13.67 2.73
C VAL A 201 6.10 14.14 3.21
N TRP A 202 6.73 13.41 4.14
CA TRP A 202 8.06 13.75 4.61
C TRP A 202 9.10 13.73 3.48
N TYR A 203 9.05 12.76 2.57
CA TYR A 203 9.92 12.71 1.38
C TYR A 203 9.69 13.91 0.47
N GLN A 204 8.42 14.28 0.20
CA GLN A 204 8.12 15.47 -0.62
C GLN A 204 8.68 16.76 -0.02
N LEU A 205 8.61 16.92 1.30
CA LEU A 205 9.13 18.12 1.99
C LEU A 205 10.66 18.21 1.95
N ARG A 206 11.36 17.09 2.05
CA ARG A 206 12.84 17.07 2.01
C ARG A 206 13.39 17.47 0.65
N ASP A 207 12.77 17.02 -0.42
CA ASP A 207 13.22 17.34 -1.78
C ASP A 207 12.96 18.79 -2.19
N VAL A 208 12.12 19.52 -1.44
CA VAL A 208 11.90 20.96 -1.64
C VAL A 208 13.00 21.80 -0.96
N ILE A 209 13.70 21.22 0.02
CA ILE A 209 14.71 21.90 0.84
C ILE A 209 16.13 21.63 0.30
N ALA A 210 16.30 20.63 -0.55
CA ALA A 210 17.57 20.24 -1.18
C ALA A 210 17.72 20.88 -2.56
#